data_74dfd433bdb127beae36f6ab3d68dabf
#
_entry.id   74dfd433bdb127beae36f6ab3d68dabf
#
_cell.length_a   1.000
_cell.length_b   1.000
_cell.length_c   1.000
_cell.angle_alpha   90.00
_cell.angle_beta   90.00
_cell.angle_gamma   90.00
#
_symmetry.space_group_name_H-M   'P 1'
#
loop_
_entity.id
_entity.type
_entity.pdbx_description
1 polymer ?
#
loop_
_entity_poly.entity_id
_entity_poly.type
_entity_poly.pdbx_seq_one_letter_code
_entity_poly.pdbx_strand_id
1 'polypeptide(L)'
;MKAVSLTKLDVSRGRMCAEVSIAQGTRDTTPALAARALAEFPSLASHACVNEKGATFGHVIDNTPLPHLMEHLVIAYQMRATLEKKQPPCAKVAGDVDGIPAPADDFTYLGTSEWIDESCGHARITVNFADDLVALRAFRDAESFLNSIVVL
;
A
#
# COMPACT_ATOMS: atom_id res chain seq x y z
N MET A 1 -20.04 -9.07 -5.28
CA MET A 1 -19.75 -7.64 -5.59
C MET A 1 -18.39 -7.30 -5.00
N LYS A 2 -17.57 -6.58 -5.74
CA LYS A 2 -16.26 -6.13 -5.24
C LYS A 2 -16.37 -4.76 -4.58
N ALA A 3 -15.71 -4.57 -3.43
CA ALA A 3 -15.61 -3.28 -2.78
C ALA A 3 -14.70 -2.32 -3.55
N VAL A 4 -13.64 -2.86 -4.14
CA VAL A 4 -12.64 -2.13 -4.92
C VAL A 4 -12.39 -2.86 -6.23
N SER A 5 -12.28 -2.12 -7.32
CA SER A 5 -11.90 -2.64 -8.63
C SER A 5 -10.90 -1.71 -9.30
N LEU A 6 -9.76 -2.27 -9.72
CA LEU A 6 -8.82 -1.60 -10.60
C LEU A 6 -9.43 -1.46 -11.99
N THR A 7 -9.54 -0.25 -12.50
CA THR A 7 -10.14 0.05 -13.80
C THR A 7 -9.10 0.44 -14.84
N LYS A 8 -7.98 1.02 -14.41
CA LYS A 8 -6.90 1.44 -15.28
C LYS A 8 -5.57 1.45 -14.54
N LEU A 9 -4.50 1.11 -15.25
CA LEU A 9 -3.11 1.22 -14.78
C LEU A 9 -2.25 1.84 -15.87
N ASP A 10 -1.58 2.93 -15.54
CA ASP A 10 -0.61 3.61 -16.40
C ASP A 10 0.74 3.70 -15.71
N VAL A 11 1.81 3.45 -16.48
CA VAL A 11 3.19 3.57 -16.00
C VAL A 11 3.87 4.72 -16.72
N SER A 12 4.49 5.63 -15.98
CA SER A 12 5.21 6.77 -16.54
C SER A 12 6.30 7.25 -15.60
N ARG A 13 7.54 7.32 -16.10
CA ARG A 13 8.68 7.96 -15.43
C ARG A 13 8.87 7.56 -13.97
N GLY A 14 8.90 6.26 -13.68
CA GLY A 14 9.10 5.75 -12.32
C GLY A 14 7.87 5.87 -11.42
N ARG A 15 6.70 6.16 -11.99
CA ARG A 15 5.41 6.22 -11.27
C ARG A 15 4.39 5.31 -11.92
N MET A 16 3.58 4.69 -11.09
CA MET A 16 2.41 3.92 -11.52
C MET A 16 1.16 4.62 -11.00
N CYS A 17 0.26 4.93 -11.93
CA CYS A 17 -1.00 5.58 -11.66
C CYS A 17 -2.14 4.58 -11.90
N ALA A 18 -2.93 4.33 -10.89
CA ALA A 18 -4.10 3.47 -10.97
C ALA A 18 -5.39 4.27 -10.82
N GLU A 19 -6.37 3.98 -11.65
CA GLU A 19 -7.74 4.39 -11.41
C GLU A 19 -8.52 3.23 -10.81
N VAL A 20 -9.31 3.51 -9.79
CA VAL A 20 -10.09 2.51 -9.05
C VAL A 20 -11.54 2.94 -8.92
N SER A 21 -12.41 1.94 -8.93
CA SER A 21 -13.82 2.12 -8.60
C SER A 21 -14.08 1.55 -7.22
N ILE A 22 -14.69 2.34 -6.36
CA ILE A 22 -15.04 2.00 -4.98
C ILE A 22 -16.55 1.87 -4.86
N ALA A 23 -17.01 0.74 -4.32
CA ALA A 23 -18.43 0.50 -4.13
C ALA A 23 -19.07 1.51 -3.15
N GLN A 24 -20.32 1.85 -3.43
CA GLN A 24 -21.10 2.70 -2.53
C GLN A 24 -21.24 2.02 -1.15
N GLY A 25 -21.06 2.81 -0.09
CA GLY A 25 -21.10 2.31 1.30
C GLY A 25 -19.78 1.82 1.85
N THR A 26 -18.71 1.77 1.03
CA THR A 26 -17.36 1.35 1.47
C THR A 26 -16.29 2.40 1.17
N ARG A 27 -16.69 3.67 1.04
CA ARG A 27 -15.78 4.74 0.62
C ARG A 27 -14.77 5.15 1.66
N ASP A 28 -15.11 4.97 2.93
CA ASP A 28 -14.25 5.29 4.06
C ASP A 28 -13.90 4.04 4.84
N THR A 29 -12.74 4.06 5.47
CA THR A 29 -12.33 3.03 6.40
C THR A 29 -13.15 3.11 7.70
N THR A 30 -13.16 2.02 8.43
CA THR A 30 -13.77 1.90 9.76
C THR A 30 -12.75 1.33 10.74
N PRO A 31 -12.95 1.47 12.06
CA PRO A 31 -12.06 0.83 13.04
C PRO A 31 -11.94 -0.69 12.85
N ALA A 32 -13.01 -1.37 12.46
CA ALA A 32 -12.98 -2.81 12.19
C ALA A 32 -12.14 -3.16 10.96
N LEU A 33 -12.26 -2.37 9.89
CA LEU A 33 -11.45 -2.53 8.69
C LEU A 33 -9.98 -2.23 8.98
N ALA A 34 -9.71 -1.14 9.70
CA ALA A 34 -8.36 -0.77 10.13
C ALA A 34 -7.69 -1.89 10.94
N ALA A 35 -8.40 -2.49 11.89
CA ALA A 35 -7.89 -3.61 12.68
C ALA A 35 -7.48 -4.80 11.82
N ARG A 36 -8.27 -5.14 10.79
CA ARG A 36 -7.95 -6.22 9.84
C ARG A 36 -6.72 -5.90 8.99
N ALA A 37 -6.61 -4.66 8.51
CA ALA A 37 -5.46 -4.21 7.73
C ALA A 37 -4.19 -4.24 8.58
N LEU A 38 -4.23 -3.76 9.83
CA LEU A 38 -3.11 -3.75 10.76
C LEU A 38 -2.71 -5.15 11.23
N ALA A 39 -3.63 -6.11 11.28
CA ALA A 39 -3.31 -7.50 11.59
C ALA A 39 -2.37 -8.12 10.54
N GLU A 40 -2.58 -7.82 9.26
CA GLU A 40 -1.72 -8.28 8.15
C GLU A 40 -0.48 -7.41 7.97
N PHE A 41 -0.63 -6.09 8.11
CA PHE A 41 0.43 -5.10 7.92
C PHE A 41 0.54 -4.18 9.14
N PRO A 42 1.16 -4.62 10.24
CA PRO A 42 1.34 -3.78 11.43
C PRO A 42 2.11 -2.48 11.16
N SER A 43 3.01 -2.49 10.17
CA SER A 43 3.82 -1.33 9.78
C SER A 43 3.01 -0.17 9.19
N LEU A 44 1.76 -0.40 8.75
CA LEU A 44 0.90 0.67 8.25
C LEU A 44 0.74 1.82 9.26
N ALA A 45 0.68 1.49 10.54
CA ALA A 45 0.53 2.50 11.60
C ALA A 45 1.68 3.50 11.66
N SER A 46 2.87 3.10 11.23
CA SER A 46 4.09 3.93 11.25
C SER A 46 4.48 4.51 9.88
N HIS A 47 3.71 4.24 8.82
CA HIS A 47 3.96 4.88 7.54
C HIS A 47 3.88 6.40 7.65
N ALA A 48 4.86 7.10 7.09
CA ALA A 48 4.84 8.55 7.00
C ALA A 48 3.63 9.01 6.20
N CYS A 49 2.84 9.89 6.77
CA CYS A 49 1.63 10.43 6.15
C CYS A 49 1.34 11.80 6.73
N VAL A 50 1.38 12.83 5.88
CA VAL A 50 0.98 14.17 6.30
C VAL A 50 -0.53 14.26 6.30
N ASN A 51 -1.12 14.35 7.49
CA ASN A 51 -2.56 14.43 7.67
C ASN A 51 -2.93 15.38 8.83
N GLU A 52 -4.21 15.66 8.98
CA GLU A 52 -4.74 16.61 9.98
C GLU A 52 -4.51 16.17 11.43
N LYS A 53 -4.33 14.87 11.68
CA LYS A 53 -4.26 14.28 13.03
C LYS A 53 -2.85 13.95 13.48
N GLY A 54 -1.86 13.93 12.58
CA GLY A 54 -0.49 13.59 12.93
C GLY A 54 0.41 13.31 11.74
N ALA A 55 1.59 12.78 12.01
CA ALA A 55 2.65 12.54 11.03
C ALA A 55 2.67 11.11 10.47
N THR A 56 1.79 10.22 10.94
CA THR A 56 1.73 8.83 10.51
C THR A 56 0.32 8.42 10.08
N PHE A 57 0.26 7.41 9.23
CA PHE A 57 -1.00 6.85 8.75
C PHE A 57 -1.85 6.24 9.88
N GLY A 58 -1.21 5.76 10.93
CA GLY A 58 -1.91 5.23 12.11
C GLY A 58 -2.89 6.19 12.77
N HIS A 59 -2.67 7.51 12.64
CA HIS A 59 -3.57 8.52 13.17
C HIS A 59 -4.92 8.64 12.43
N VAL A 60 -4.99 8.17 11.19
CA VAL A 60 -6.19 8.33 10.33
C VAL A 60 -6.73 7.02 9.78
N ILE A 61 -6.04 5.90 9.97
CA ILE A 61 -6.39 4.62 9.33
C ILE A 61 -7.81 4.15 9.63
N ASP A 62 -8.37 4.51 10.76
CA ASP A 62 -9.70 4.12 11.21
C ASP A 62 -10.85 4.96 10.62
N ASN A 63 -10.51 6.10 10.01
CA ASN A 63 -11.48 6.97 9.36
C ASN A 63 -10.80 7.82 8.27
N THR A 64 -10.57 7.22 7.13
CA THR A 64 -9.96 7.87 5.96
C THR A 64 -10.57 7.29 4.68
N PRO A 65 -10.50 8.00 3.54
CA PRO A 65 -10.95 7.43 2.28
C PRO A 65 -10.30 6.08 1.96
N LEU A 66 -11.08 5.12 1.49
CA LEU A 66 -10.57 3.78 1.16
C LEU A 66 -9.43 3.80 0.13
N PRO A 67 -9.41 4.70 -0.88
CA PRO A 67 -8.25 4.85 -1.76
C PRO A 67 -6.95 5.19 -1.02
N HIS A 68 -7.02 5.96 0.07
CA HIS A 68 -5.87 6.29 0.89
C HIS A 68 -5.30 5.05 1.61
N LEU A 69 -6.17 4.19 2.15
CA LEU A 69 -5.73 2.90 2.68
C LEU A 69 -5.10 2.04 1.58
N MET A 70 -5.69 2.00 0.39
CA MET A 70 -5.14 1.25 -0.73
C MET A 70 -3.76 1.76 -1.15
N GLU A 71 -3.55 3.06 -1.18
CA GLU A 71 -2.24 3.68 -1.43
C GLU A 71 -1.17 3.13 -0.47
N HIS A 72 -1.44 3.18 0.84
CA HIS A 72 -0.52 2.67 1.85
C HIS A 72 -0.33 1.15 1.77
N LEU A 73 -1.35 0.38 1.40
CA LEU A 73 -1.23 -1.06 1.16
C LEU A 73 -0.32 -1.37 -0.04
N VAL A 74 -0.45 -0.64 -1.14
CA VAL A 74 0.43 -0.79 -2.31
C VAL A 74 1.89 -0.54 -1.92
N ILE A 75 2.15 0.50 -1.14
CA ILE A 75 3.48 0.77 -0.58
C ILE A 75 3.95 -0.39 0.30
N ALA A 76 3.10 -0.89 1.20
CA ALA A 76 3.44 -2.00 2.10
C ALA A 76 3.77 -3.29 1.33
N TYR A 77 3.02 -3.61 0.29
CA TYR A 77 3.31 -4.76 -0.58
C TYR A 77 4.63 -4.60 -1.34
N GLN A 78 4.96 -3.41 -1.84
CA GLN A 78 6.25 -3.14 -2.47
C GLN A 78 7.41 -3.30 -1.48
N MET A 79 7.26 -2.77 -0.27
CA MET A 79 8.26 -2.91 0.80
C MET A 79 8.46 -4.38 1.19
N ARG A 80 7.38 -5.14 1.35
CA ARG A 80 7.43 -6.59 1.64
C ARG A 80 8.19 -7.35 0.56
N ALA A 81 7.89 -7.10 -0.71
CA ALA A 81 8.58 -7.73 -1.83
C ALA A 81 10.08 -7.41 -1.87
N THR A 82 10.46 -6.20 -1.51
CA THR A 82 11.87 -5.79 -1.42
C THR A 82 12.60 -6.53 -0.30
N LEU A 83 11.97 -6.69 0.86
CA LEU A 83 12.53 -7.44 1.99
C LEU A 83 12.68 -8.93 1.66
N GLU A 84 11.72 -9.54 0.98
CA GLU A 84 11.78 -10.94 0.54
C GLU A 84 12.92 -11.18 -0.45
N LYS A 85 13.18 -10.24 -1.37
CA LYS A 85 14.31 -10.33 -2.30
C LYS A 85 15.68 -10.22 -1.62
N LYS A 86 15.75 -9.55 -0.47
CA LYS A 86 17.00 -9.38 0.31
C LYS A 86 17.30 -10.55 1.22
N GLN A 87 16.37 -11.45 1.46
CA GLN A 87 16.63 -12.69 2.20
C GLN A 87 17.11 -13.79 1.25
N PRO A 88 18.38 -14.23 1.36
CA PRO A 88 18.81 -15.38 0.59
C PRO A 88 18.06 -16.64 1.06
N PRO A 89 17.72 -17.57 0.15
CA PRO A 89 16.92 -18.75 0.47
C PRO A 89 17.56 -19.75 1.42
N CYS A 90 18.73 -19.46 1.98
CA CYS A 90 19.40 -20.27 2.98
C CYS A 90 20.46 -19.48 3.74
N ALA A 91 20.06 -18.73 4.77
CA ALA A 91 21.03 -18.23 5.75
C ALA A 91 20.97 -19.08 7.01
N LYS A 92 21.45 -20.32 6.92
CA LYS A 92 22.03 -21.03 8.05
C LYS A 92 23.53 -20.97 7.88
N VAL A 93 24.16 -19.90 8.31
CA VAL A 93 25.54 -19.93 8.79
C VAL A 93 25.73 -18.85 9.84
N ALA A 94 25.82 -19.27 11.09
CA ALA A 94 26.51 -18.51 12.09
C ALA A 94 27.99 -18.45 11.66
N GLY A 95 28.51 -17.26 11.44
CA GLY A 95 29.89 -17.01 11.14
C GLY A 95 30.11 -15.52 11.07
N ASP A 96 30.74 -14.97 12.12
CA ASP A 96 31.25 -13.62 12.15
C ASP A 96 32.06 -13.34 10.89
N VAL A 97 31.54 -12.49 10.05
CA VAL A 97 32.32 -11.73 9.09
C VAL A 97 31.98 -10.29 9.32
N ASP A 98 32.99 -9.52 9.69
CA ASP A 98 32.94 -8.09 9.89
C ASP A 98 32.05 -7.44 8.84
N GLY A 99 30.87 -6.97 9.29
CA GLY A 99 29.86 -6.47 8.45
C GLY A 99 30.22 -5.14 7.81
N ILE A 100 30.42 -5.16 6.53
CA ILE A 100 30.08 -4.00 5.72
C ILE A 100 28.55 -4.06 5.63
N PRO A 101 27.83 -3.11 6.23
CA PRO A 101 26.38 -3.05 6.03
C PRO A 101 26.15 -2.98 4.51
N ALA A 102 25.35 -3.89 3.97
CA ALA A 102 24.88 -3.76 2.62
C ALA A 102 24.29 -2.34 2.49
N PRO A 103 24.56 -1.61 1.40
CA PRO A 103 23.98 -0.31 1.21
C PRO A 103 22.48 -0.46 1.40
N ALA A 104 21.93 0.24 2.38
CA ALA A 104 20.50 0.37 2.51
C ALA A 104 20.04 0.92 1.18
N ASP A 105 19.16 0.21 0.47
CA ASP A 105 18.43 0.79 -0.63
C ASP A 105 17.63 1.92 -0.04
N ASP A 106 18.14 3.14 -0.15
CA ASP A 106 17.50 4.36 0.32
C ASP A 106 16.30 4.75 -0.55
N PHE A 107 15.63 3.74 -1.15
CA PHE A 107 14.46 4.03 -1.95
C PHE A 107 13.30 4.37 -1.01
N THR A 108 12.85 5.61 -1.09
CA THR A 108 11.69 6.10 -0.35
C THR A 108 10.44 5.91 -1.18
N TYR A 109 9.53 5.06 -0.72
CA TYR A 109 8.22 4.90 -1.34
C TYR A 109 7.32 6.08 -1.00
N LEU A 110 6.74 6.68 -2.03
CA LEU A 110 5.83 7.80 -1.94
C LEU A 110 4.56 7.49 -2.72
N GLY A 111 3.44 7.97 -2.22
CA GLY A 111 2.16 7.83 -2.89
C GLY A 111 1.26 9.03 -2.67
N THR A 112 0.23 9.10 -3.49
CA THR A 112 -0.88 10.03 -3.37
C THR A 112 -2.17 9.33 -3.76
N SER A 113 -3.26 9.74 -3.15
CA SER A 113 -4.61 9.29 -3.52
C SER A 113 -5.56 10.47 -3.57
N GLU A 114 -6.47 10.45 -4.53
CA GLU A 114 -7.45 11.50 -4.71
C GLU A 114 -8.75 10.95 -5.30
N TRP A 115 -9.86 11.56 -4.94
CA TRP A 115 -11.11 11.33 -5.65
C TRP A 115 -11.09 12.06 -6.99
N ILE A 116 -11.36 11.34 -8.08
CA ILE A 116 -11.65 11.94 -9.38
C ILE A 116 -13.13 12.34 -9.39
N ASP A 117 -13.98 11.45 -8.91
CA ASP A 117 -15.42 11.66 -8.70
C ASP A 117 -15.88 10.84 -7.50
N GLU A 118 -15.97 11.48 -6.35
CA GLU A 118 -16.40 10.84 -5.11
C GLU A 118 -17.84 10.33 -5.20
N SER A 119 -18.72 11.04 -5.91
CA SER A 119 -20.13 10.64 -6.06
C SER A 119 -20.27 9.27 -6.75
N CYS A 120 -19.41 9.01 -7.72
CA CYS A 120 -19.35 7.73 -8.44
C CYS A 120 -18.40 6.71 -7.80
N GLY A 121 -17.62 7.10 -6.78
CA GLY A 121 -16.60 6.24 -6.18
C GLY A 121 -15.37 6.05 -7.07
N HIS A 122 -15.07 6.99 -7.95
CA HIS A 122 -13.92 6.94 -8.84
C HIS A 122 -12.74 7.71 -8.24
N ALA A 123 -11.64 7.00 -8.05
CA ALA A 123 -10.44 7.57 -7.43
C ALA A 123 -9.17 7.23 -8.22
N ARG A 124 -8.12 7.99 -7.96
CA ARG A 124 -6.78 7.80 -8.52
C ARG A 124 -5.78 7.61 -7.41
N ILE A 125 -4.90 6.63 -7.60
CA ILE A 125 -3.78 6.34 -6.70
C ILE A 125 -2.51 6.35 -7.53
N THR A 126 -1.53 7.13 -7.11
CA THR A 126 -0.23 7.22 -7.76
C THR A 126 0.85 6.84 -6.76
N VAL A 127 1.73 5.92 -7.14
CA VAL A 127 2.90 5.51 -6.34
C VAL A 127 4.15 5.55 -7.19
N ASN A 128 5.30 5.83 -6.57
CA ASN A 128 6.58 5.58 -7.19
C ASN A 128 6.96 4.10 -7.04
N PHE A 129 7.94 3.65 -7.79
CA PHE A 129 8.42 2.27 -7.73
C PHE A 129 9.91 2.17 -8.03
N ALA A 130 10.56 1.16 -7.44
CA ALA A 130 11.89 0.72 -7.83
C ALA A 130 11.83 -0.33 -8.95
N ASP A 131 10.77 -1.15 -8.97
CA ASP A 131 10.51 -2.22 -9.93
C ASP A 131 9.03 -2.15 -10.35
N ASP A 132 8.77 -1.95 -11.64
CA ASP A 132 7.41 -1.78 -12.17
C ASP A 132 6.55 -3.05 -12.03
N LEU A 133 7.14 -4.24 -12.19
CA LEU A 133 6.42 -5.50 -12.03
C LEU A 133 6.02 -5.74 -10.57
N VAL A 134 6.88 -5.35 -9.63
CA VAL A 134 6.57 -5.39 -8.19
C VAL A 134 5.42 -4.44 -7.87
N ALA A 135 5.44 -3.22 -8.41
CA ALA A 135 4.37 -2.25 -8.22
C ALA A 135 3.05 -2.73 -8.83
N LEU A 136 3.07 -3.29 -10.04
CA LEU A 136 1.89 -3.85 -10.69
C LEU A 136 1.26 -4.96 -9.83
N ARG A 137 2.08 -5.87 -9.32
CA ARG A 137 1.64 -6.93 -8.43
C ARG A 137 1.09 -6.38 -7.13
N ALA A 138 1.74 -5.36 -6.55
CA ALA A 138 1.30 -4.71 -5.33
C ALA A 138 -0.11 -4.11 -5.45
N PHE A 139 -0.44 -3.49 -6.59
CA PHE A 139 -1.80 -3.00 -6.85
C PHE A 139 -2.83 -4.14 -6.90
N ARG A 140 -2.52 -5.24 -7.56
CA ARG A 140 -3.40 -6.41 -7.64
C ARG A 140 -3.59 -7.10 -6.30
N ASP A 141 -2.52 -7.23 -5.53
CA ASP A 141 -2.56 -7.83 -4.20
C ASP A 141 -3.34 -6.94 -3.23
N ALA A 142 -3.17 -5.61 -3.29
CA ALA A 142 -3.94 -4.65 -2.50
C ALA A 142 -5.44 -4.70 -2.85
N GLU A 143 -5.80 -4.75 -4.14
CA GLU A 143 -7.19 -4.95 -4.58
C GLU A 143 -7.78 -6.24 -4.00
N SER A 144 -7.08 -7.34 -4.13
CA SER A 144 -7.52 -8.65 -3.65
C SER A 144 -7.68 -8.67 -2.14
N PHE A 145 -6.70 -8.12 -1.42
CA PHE A 145 -6.72 -8.04 0.03
C PHE A 145 -7.90 -7.19 0.53
N LEU A 146 -8.08 -5.98 -0.01
CA LEU A 146 -9.21 -5.13 0.37
C LEU A 146 -10.55 -5.82 0.14
N ASN A 147 -10.71 -6.49 -1.00
CA ASN A 147 -11.94 -7.24 -1.29
C ASN A 147 -12.17 -8.43 -0.35
N SER A 148 -11.11 -8.93 0.30
CA SER A 148 -11.22 -10.01 1.28
C SER A 148 -11.61 -9.52 2.68
N ILE A 149 -11.28 -8.27 3.03
CA ILE A 149 -11.49 -7.73 4.38
C ILE A 149 -12.64 -6.73 4.48
N VAL A 150 -13.05 -6.12 3.38
CA VAL A 150 -14.21 -5.22 3.35
C VAL A 150 -15.49 -6.05 3.34
N VAL A 151 -16.35 -5.79 4.31
CA VAL A 151 -17.69 -6.39 4.36
C VAL A 151 -18.66 -5.43 3.67
N LEU A 152 -19.30 -5.94 2.66
CA LEU A 152 -20.34 -5.22 1.91
C LEU A 152 -21.71 -5.45 2.53
#